data_d12b90963f975d840202009d8c827954
#
_entry.id   d12b90963f975d840202009d8c827954
#
_cell.length_a   1.000
_cell.length_b   1.000
_cell.length_c   1.000
_cell.angle_alpha   90.00
_cell.angle_beta   90.00
_cell.angle_gamma   90.00
#
_symmetry.space_group_name_H-M   'P 1'
#
loop_
_entity.id
_entity.type
_entity.pdbx_description
1 polymer ?
#
loop_
_entity_poly.entity_id
_entity_poly.type
_entity_poly.pdbx_seq_one_letter_code
_entity_poly.pdbx_strand_id
1 'polypeptide(L)'
;MIGANKKEKVSEFATPYTVGNALTKGGATVKLSALVMGLANMAHKQIIKGLIFLAIEIAYIAYMVSAGAYYISMLPSLGWRKQEEVFNEQKQIYEYVAGDQSVLLLLYGVITIAITVLFIYMWCENLKSGYKAECLSKAGKEINSFGKDVKDLFDKNLHKTLMFLPLMGIFVFTVLPLLFMIPMAFTNYSVKGDHLVLFDWTGFASFGQVLGLGGKLGKIFWRVLGWTICWAVFATFLCNFLGLLLAIVINRKETHCKAFWRTCFVISIAVPQFVSLLVMRQMFQPQGAVNNLLLEWGWIDNPLPFWTNTMWARVSVILINCWVGIPYTMLQVTGVLQNVPSELYEAAKIDGANAAQIFFKITLPYIMFIMGPYIITQFTGNINNFNVIYLLSAGKPTPVGDSAGKTDLLVTWLYKLTIDNQEYNIGAVIGILTFIVLSIVALVTYRNTKSYKDEEGFM
;
A
#
# COMPACT_ATOMS: atom_id res chain seq x y z
N MET A 1 -30.72 27.06 -17.09
CA MET A 1 -31.72 26.22 -16.39
C MET A 1 -31.09 25.08 -15.55
N ILE A 2 -29.91 25.26 -14.96
CA ILE A 2 -29.20 24.22 -14.17
C ILE A 2 -29.15 24.56 -12.65
N GLY A 3 -29.75 25.71 -12.26
CA GLY A 3 -29.70 26.13 -10.84
C GLY A 3 -30.86 25.75 -9.94
N ALA A 4 -31.95 25.22 -10.47
CA ALA A 4 -33.18 24.96 -9.69
C ALA A 4 -33.21 23.57 -9.01
N ASN A 5 -32.46 22.57 -9.53
CA ASN A 5 -32.53 21.18 -9.01
C ASN A 5 -31.64 20.91 -7.80
N LYS A 6 -30.78 21.84 -7.40
CA LYS A 6 -29.92 21.65 -6.21
C LYS A 6 -30.61 22.02 -4.90
N LYS A 7 -31.71 22.80 -4.96
CA LYS A 7 -32.49 23.21 -3.78
C LYS A 7 -33.55 22.18 -3.36
N GLU A 8 -34.03 21.35 -4.27
CA GLU A 8 -35.01 20.28 -3.92
C GLU A 8 -34.42 19.06 -3.25
N LYS A 9 -33.10 18.84 -3.33
CA LYS A 9 -32.39 17.79 -2.58
C LYS A 9 -32.00 18.18 -1.16
N VAL A 10 -32.16 19.43 -0.78
CA VAL A 10 -31.93 19.89 0.59
C VAL A 10 -33.16 19.57 1.41
N SER A 11 -33.11 18.36 1.96
CA SER A 11 -33.93 17.87 3.07
C SER A 11 -35.42 18.17 3.00
N GLU A 12 -36.19 17.15 2.82
CA GLU A 12 -37.63 17.15 3.15
C GLU A 12 -37.93 17.66 4.56
N PHE A 13 -36.90 18.00 5.33
CA PHE A 13 -36.90 18.47 6.71
C PHE A 13 -35.84 19.55 6.89
N ALA A 14 -36.14 20.54 7.72
CA ALA A 14 -35.28 21.68 8.04
C ALA A 14 -33.97 21.29 8.78
N THR A 15 -33.76 20.03 9.15
CA THR A 15 -32.60 19.56 9.89
C THR A 15 -31.96 18.34 9.21
N PRO A 16 -30.65 18.35 8.92
CA PRO A 16 -29.95 17.18 8.38
C PRO A 16 -29.96 16.01 9.40
N TYR A 17 -29.97 14.76 8.89
CA TYR A 17 -29.95 13.54 9.72
C TYR A 17 -28.56 13.27 10.27
N THR A 18 -28.16 14.05 11.28
CA THR A 18 -26.87 13.91 11.97
C THR A 18 -27.07 13.31 13.35
N VAL A 19 -26.01 12.72 13.92
CA VAL A 19 -26.01 12.20 15.30
C VAL A 19 -26.33 13.31 16.30
N GLY A 20 -25.77 14.51 16.12
CA GLY A 20 -26.05 15.66 16.99
C GLY A 20 -27.54 16.06 16.98
N ASN A 21 -28.17 16.10 15.81
CA ASN A 21 -29.60 16.38 15.71
C ASN A 21 -30.46 15.23 16.26
N ALA A 22 -30.06 13.99 16.10
CA ALA A 22 -30.74 12.83 16.70
C ALA A 22 -30.77 12.92 18.22
N LEU A 23 -29.67 13.27 18.86
CA LEU A 23 -29.56 13.37 20.32
C LEU A 23 -30.25 14.64 20.88
N THR A 24 -30.20 15.77 20.16
CA THR A 24 -30.76 17.04 20.66
C THR A 24 -32.24 17.22 20.32
N LYS A 25 -32.65 16.94 19.07
CA LYS A 25 -34.00 17.20 18.54
C LYS A 25 -34.84 15.92 18.38
N GLY A 26 -34.25 14.75 18.48
CA GLY A 26 -34.95 13.46 18.43
C GLY A 26 -35.88 13.26 19.63
N GLY A 27 -36.97 12.54 19.41
CA GLY A 27 -37.90 12.14 20.45
C GLY A 27 -37.29 11.13 21.43
N ALA A 28 -38.09 10.74 22.44
CA ALA A 28 -37.65 9.82 23.49
C ALA A 28 -37.12 8.48 22.92
N THR A 29 -37.81 7.91 21.93
CA THR A 29 -37.41 6.64 21.30
C THR A 29 -36.06 6.72 20.60
N VAL A 30 -35.73 7.86 19.93
CA VAL A 30 -34.44 8.09 19.29
C VAL A 30 -33.32 8.24 20.32
N LYS A 31 -33.57 8.98 21.39
CA LYS A 31 -32.62 9.12 22.52
C LYS A 31 -32.35 7.80 23.23
N LEU A 32 -33.39 7.02 23.49
CA LEU A 32 -33.29 5.68 24.09
C LEU A 32 -32.55 4.71 23.13
N SER A 33 -32.62 4.92 21.81
CA SER A 33 -31.86 4.12 20.82
C SER A 33 -30.35 4.34 20.91
N ALA A 34 -29.88 5.32 21.65
CA ALA A 34 -28.45 5.45 22.00
C ALA A 34 -27.99 4.42 23.04
N LEU A 35 -28.92 3.91 23.88
CA LEU A 35 -28.66 2.90 24.91
C LEU A 35 -29.05 1.48 24.44
N VAL A 36 -30.12 1.37 23.64
CA VAL A 36 -30.60 0.12 23.08
C VAL A 36 -30.77 0.31 21.58
N MET A 37 -29.81 -0.16 20.83
CA MET A 37 -29.76 0.05 19.36
C MET A 37 -31.00 -0.54 18.69
N GLY A 38 -31.49 0.15 17.67
CA GLY A 38 -32.63 -0.28 16.86
C GLY A 38 -34.02 0.08 17.46
N LEU A 39 -34.11 0.52 18.68
CA LEU A 39 -35.39 0.81 19.36
C LEU A 39 -36.20 1.85 18.57
N ALA A 40 -35.60 2.93 18.10
CA ALA A 40 -36.27 3.95 17.30
C ALA A 40 -36.78 3.38 15.96
N ASN A 41 -35.99 2.53 15.28
CA ASN A 41 -36.39 1.88 14.03
C ASN A 41 -37.60 0.94 14.27
N MET A 42 -37.57 0.14 15.33
CA MET A 42 -38.68 -0.74 15.70
C MET A 42 -39.95 0.05 16.02
N ALA A 43 -39.85 1.13 16.78
CA ALA A 43 -40.98 2.02 17.11
C ALA A 43 -41.65 2.63 15.88
N HIS A 44 -40.89 2.82 14.79
CA HIS A 44 -41.36 3.35 13.53
C HIS A 44 -41.58 2.25 12.43
N LYS A 45 -41.96 1.04 12.82
CA LYS A 45 -42.33 -0.09 11.97
C LYS A 45 -41.20 -0.69 11.13
N GLN A 46 -39.95 -0.32 11.36
CA GLN A 46 -38.75 -0.94 10.73
C GLN A 46 -38.20 -2.06 11.64
N ILE A 47 -39.01 -3.07 11.96
CA ILE A 47 -38.72 -4.09 12.97
C ILE A 47 -37.43 -4.86 12.62
N ILE A 48 -37.30 -5.39 11.40
CA ILE A 48 -36.13 -6.20 10.98
C ILE A 48 -34.83 -5.38 11.10
N LYS A 49 -34.88 -4.13 10.62
CA LYS A 49 -33.72 -3.22 10.71
C LYS A 49 -33.32 -2.92 12.14
N GLY A 50 -34.32 -2.69 13.00
CA GLY A 50 -34.10 -2.49 14.43
C GLY A 50 -33.51 -3.73 15.11
N LEU A 51 -33.99 -4.93 14.77
CA LEU A 51 -33.45 -6.19 15.29
C LEU A 51 -32.01 -6.43 14.84
N ILE A 52 -31.63 -6.05 13.60
CA ILE A 52 -30.25 -6.14 13.12
C ILE A 52 -29.34 -5.22 13.98
N PHE A 53 -29.73 -3.98 14.24
CA PHE A 53 -28.95 -3.08 15.09
C PHE A 53 -28.82 -3.61 16.53
N LEU A 54 -29.90 -4.14 17.08
CA LEU A 54 -29.88 -4.77 18.40
C LEU A 54 -28.98 -6.00 18.46
N ALA A 55 -29.02 -6.85 17.43
CA ALA A 55 -28.16 -8.02 17.33
C ALA A 55 -26.66 -7.64 17.27
N ILE A 56 -26.32 -6.56 16.53
CA ILE A 56 -24.95 -6.02 16.49
C ILE A 56 -24.52 -5.56 17.90
N GLU A 57 -25.38 -4.87 18.62
CA GLU A 57 -25.09 -4.41 20.00
C GLU A 57 -24.87 -5.58 20.94
N ILE A 58 -25.77 -6.58 20.93
CA ILE A 58 -25.65 -7.77 21.77
C ILE A 58 -24.37 -8.54 21.44
N ALA A 59 -24.06 -8.71 20.16
CA ALA A 59 -22.83 -9.40 19.72
C ALA A 59 -21.57 -8.65 20.19
N TYR A 60 -21.57 -7.31 20.09
CA TYR A 60 -20.45 -6.49 20.56
C TYR A 60 -20.29 -6.58 22.09
N ILE A 61 -21.38 -6.46 22.86
CA ILE A 61 -21.33 -6.58 24.32
C ILE A 61 -20.86 -7.98 24.73
N ALA A 62 -21.39 -9.04 24.12
CA ALA A 62 -20.98 -10.41 24.37
C ALA A 62 -19.47 -10.60 24.08
N TYR A 63 -18.98 -10.07 22.96
CA TYR A 63 -17.55 -10.08 22.64
C TYR A 63 -16.71 -9.32 23.68
N MET A 64 -17.14 -8.12 24.08
CA MET A 64 -16.42 -7.32 25.07
C MET A 64 -16.35 -8.02 26.43
N VAL A 65 -17.45 -8.65 26.88
CA VAL A 65 -17.50 -9.38 28.16
C VAL A 65 -16.66 -10.67 28.10
N SER A 66 -16.66 -11.39 26.97
CA SER A 66 -15.96 -12.67 26.85
C SER A 66 -14.45 -12.53 26.61
N ALA A 67 -14.02 -11.50 25.87
CA ALA A 67 -12.64 -11.38 25.42
C ALA A 67 -12.14 -9.92 25.28
N GLY A 68 -12.92 -9.04 24.67
CA GLY A 68 -12.47 -7.71 24.25
C GLY A 68 -11.96 -6.84 25.39
N ALA A 69 -12.68 -6.80 26.53
CA ALA A 69 -12.29 -6.02 27.71
C ALA A 69 -10.92 -6.50 28.27
N TYR A 70 -10.69 -7.81 28.28
CA TYR A 70 -9.41 -8.39 28.70
C TYR A 70 -8.28 -7.90 27.80
N TYR A 71 -8.40 -8.02 26.48
CA TYR A 71 -7.34 -7.61 25.56
C TYR A 71 -7.06 -6.10 25.62
N ILE A 72 -8.08 -5.26 25.74
CA ILE A 72 -7.88 -3.80 25.92
C ILE A 72 -7.18 -3.50 27.24
N SER A 73 -7.54 -4.17 28.34
CA SER A 73 -6.90 -3.94 29.63
C SER A 73 -5.43 -4.37 29.66
N MET A 74 -5.06 -5.35 28.84
CA MET A 74 -3.69 -5.85 28.74
C MET A 74 -2.81 -5.07 27.72
N LEU A 75 -3.39 -4.23 26.86
CA LEU A 75 -2.62 -3.42 25.91
C LEU A 75 -1.54 -2.53 26.54
N PRO A 76 -1.78 -1.86 27.69
CA PRO A 76 -0.75 -1.01 28.27
C PRO A 76 0.47 -1.77 28.80
N SER A 77 0.30 -3.01 29.27
CA SER A 77 1.37 -3.83 29.84
C SER A 77 1.92 -4.86 28.87
N LEU A 78 1.18 -5.23 27.83
CA LEU A 78 1.48 -6.32 26.87
C LEU A 78 1.73 -7.68 27.52
N GLY A 79 1.25 -7.86 28.77
CA GLY A 79 1.48 -9.07 29.56
C GLY A 79 2.72 -8.99 30.46
N TRP A 80 2.76 -9.85 31.44
CA TRP A 80 3.81 -9.86 32.48
C TRP A 80 4.08 -11.26 33.05
N ARG A 81 3.19 -12.23 32.81
CA ARG A 81 3.35 -13.60 33.29
C ARG A 81 4.28 -14.35 32.34
N LYS A 82 5.42 -14.80 32.88
CA LYS A 82 6.31 -15.73 32.17
C LYS A 82 5.73 -17.14 32.17
N GLN A 83 6.12 -17.93 31.18
CA GLN A 83 5.88 -19.35 31.20
C GLN A 83 6.71 -19.99 32.34
N GLU A 84 6.06 -20.71 33.22
CA GLU A 84 6.69 -21.39 34.38
C GLU A 84 6.33 -22.85 34.38
N GLU A 85 7.27 -23.67 34.83
CA GLU A 85 7.00 -25.06 35.15
C GLU A 85 6.50 -25.15 36.59
N VAL A 86 5.26 -25.54 36.78
CA VAL A 86 4.61 -25.69 38.09
C VAL A 86 4.42 -27.20 38.36
N PHE A 87 4.89 -27.66 39.51
CA PHE A 87 4.68 -29.06 39.91
C PHE A 87 3.21 -29.27 40.29
N ASN A 88 2.54 -30.13 39.53
CA ASN A 88 1.17 -30.53 39.82
C ASN A 88 1.20 -31.71 40.83
N GLU A 89 0.87 -31.40 42.10
CA GLU A 89 0.87 -32.40 43.18
C GLU A 89 -0.10 -33.56 42.94
N GLN A 90 -1.20 -33.34 42.23
CA GLN A 90 -2.20 -34.39 41.97
C GLN A 90 -1.73 -35.38 40.90
N LYS A 91 -0.97 -34.90 39.92
CA LYS A 91 -0.47 -35.70 38.79
C LYS A 91 0.99 -36.17 39.00
N GLN A 92 1.68 -35.63 40.02
CA GLN A 92 3.11 -35.89 40.29
C GLN A 92 4.02 -35.59 39.08
N ILE A 93 3.67 -34.58 38.25
CA ILE A 93 4.44 -34.15 37.08
C ILE A 93 4.57 -32.63 37.08
N TYR A 94 5.63 -32.15 36.43
CA TYR A 94 5.75 -30.73 36.10
C TYR A 94 4.85 -30.40 34.91
N GLU A 95 3.97 -29.44 35.05
CA GLU A 95 3.12 -28.91 33.97
C GLU A 95 3.59 -27.51 33.61
N TYR A 96 3.66 -27.22 32.31
CA TYR A 96 3.89 -25.88 31.85
C TYR A 96 2.62 -25.03 32.00
N VAL A 97 2.68 -24.03 32.86
CA VAL A 97 1.65 -23.00 32.90
C VAL A 97 1.95 -21.99 31.79
N ALA A 98 1.03 -21.87 30.83
CA ALA A 98 1.16 -20.92 29.74
C ALA A 98 1.25 -19.49 30.27
N GLY A 99 2.35 -18.81 29.96
CA GLY A 99 2.51 -17.38 30.21
C GLY A 99 1.73 -16.51 29.23
N ASP A 100 1.85 -15.21 29.42
CA ASP A 100 1.29 -14.23 28.48
C ASP A 100 2.14 -14.23 27.19
N GLN A 101 1.48 -13.96 26.05
CA GLN A 101 2.15 -13.77 24.75
C GLN A 101 1.86 -12.37 24.24
N SER A 102 2.84 -11.48 24.36
CA SER A 102 2.67 -10.05 24.03
C SER A 102 2.21 -9.82 22.58
N VAL A 103 2.66 -10.68 21.64
CA VAL A 103 2.22 -10.62 20.23
C VAL A 103 0.71 -10.82 20.11
N LEU A 104 0.16 -11.83 20.79
CA LEU A 104 -1.28 -12.11 20.74
C LEU A 104 -2.08 -11.04 21.49
N LEU A 105 -1.57 -10.55 22.62
CA LEU A 105 -2.22 -9.45 23.36
C LEU A 105 -2.28 -8.17 22.52
N LEU A 106 -1.18 -7.83 21.82
CA LEU A 106 -1.14 -6.71 20.91
C LEU A 106 -2.09 -6.91 19.73
N LEU A 107 -2.07 -8.08 19.10
CA LEU A 107 -2.89 -8.41 17.94
C LEU A 107 -4.38 -8.32 18.26
N TYR A 108 -4.81 -9.06 19.28
CA TYR A 108 -6.23 -9.05 19.68
C TYR A 108 -6.65 -7.70 20.26
N GLY A 109 -5.75 -6.98 20.93
CA GLY A 109 -6.00 -5.61 21.37
C GLY A 109 -6.27 -4.66 20.21
N VAL A 110 -5.45 -4.69 19.18
CA VAL A 110 -5.63 -3.89 17.94
C VAL A 110 -6.94 -4.29 17.22
N ILE A 111 -7.21 -5.60 17.11
CA ILE A 111 -8.47 -6.09 16.53
C ILE A 111 -9.66 -5.60 17.33
N THR A 112 -9.59 -5.63 18.67
CA THR A 112 -10.67 -5.13 19.54
C THR A 112 -10.90 -3.64 19.36
N ILE A 113 -9.85 -2.84 19.21
CA ILE A 113 -9.98 -1.41 18.87
C ILE A 113 -10.68 -1.25 17.51
N ALA A 114 -10.28 -2.01 16.49
CA ALA A 114 -10.92 -1.94 15.17
C ALA A 114 -12.41 -2.32 15.23
N ILE A 115 -12.76 -3.39 15.94
CA ILE A 115 -14.16 -3.80 16.18
C ILE A 115 -14.93 -2.71 16.92
N THR A 116 -14.31 -2.06 17.93
CA THR A 116 -14.93 -0.96 18.68
C THR A 116 -15.19 0.25 17.78
N VAL A 117 -14.25 0.62 16.92
CA VAL A 117 -14.45 1.71 15.96
C VAL A 117 -15.59 1.39 14.97
N LEU A 118 -15.64 0.14 14.48
CA LEU A 118 -16.73 -0.31 13.62
C LEU A 118 -18.09 -0.26 14.37
N PHE A 119 -18.12 -0.70 15.63
CA PHE A 119 -19.31 -0.63 16.47
C PHE A 119 -19.77 0.83 16.67
N ILE A 120 -18.86 1.76 16.97
CA ILE A 120 -19.19 3.19 17.08
C ILE A 120 -19.77 3.72 15.78
N TYR A 121 -19.22 3.32 14.63
CA TYR A 121 -19.77 3.67 13.32
C TYR A 121 -21.21 3.15 13.16
N MET A 122 -21.47 1.89 13.48
CA MET A 122 -22.81 1.30 13.41
C MET A 122 -23.78 1.94 14.40
N TRP A 123 -23.31 2.31 15.59
CA TRP A 123 -24.07 3.08 16.56
C TRP A 123 -24.47 4.46 16.03
N CYS A 124 -23.56 5.17 15.38
CA CYS A 124 -23.86 6.43 14.70
C CYS A 124 -24.91 6.26 13.59
N GLU A 125 -24.80 5.22 12.77
CA GLU A 125 -25.77 4.93 11.70
C GLU A 125 -27.13 4.51 12.26
N ASN A 126 -27.18 3.78 13.37
CA ASN A 126 -28.42 3.49 14.11
C ASN A 126 -29.16 4.77 14.50
N LEU A 127 -28.46 5.72 15.15
CA LEU A 127 -29.07 7.00 15.57
C LEU A 127 -29.57 7.83 14.39
N LYS A 128 -28.78 7.94 13.32
CA LYS A 128 -29.19 8.65 12.08
C LYS A 128 -30.42 7.98 11.45
N SER A 129 -30.41 6.65 11.38
CA SER A 129 -31.53 5.87 10.82
C SER A 129 -32.81 6.02 11.62
N GLY A 130 -32.72 5.92 12.96
CA GLY A 130 -33.85 6.11 13.86
C GLY A 130 -34.44 7.52 13.81
N TYR A 131 -33.57 8.53 13.79
CA TYR A 131 -33.99 9.94 13.66
C TYR A 131 -34.63 10.21 12.31
N LYS A 132 -34.11 9.64 11.22
CA LYS A 132 -34.72 9.72 9.89
C LYS A 132 -36.13 9.10 9.88
N ALA A 133 -36.29 7.91 10.48
CA ALA A 133 -37.58 7.24 10.56
C ALA A 133 -38.61 8.08 11.35
N GLU A 134 -38.21 8.69 12.47
CA GLU A 134 -39.06 9.57 13.27
C GLU A 134 -39.48 10.82 12.45
N CYS A 135 -38.54 11.48 11.79
CA CYS A 135 -38.83 12.66 10.96
C CYS A 135 -39.80 12.34 9.83
N LEU A 136 -39.60 11.21 9.11
CA LEU A 136 -40.51 10.76 8.06
C LEU A 136 -41.92 10.47 8.61
N SER A 137 -42.00 9.80 9.78
CA SER A 137 -43.25 9.51 10.46
C SER A 137 -44.03 10.78 10.83
N LYS A 138 -43.32 11.78 11.39
CA LYS A 138 -43.94 13.09 11.77
C LYS A 138 -44.40 13.87 10.56
N ALA A 139 -43.76 13.71 9.41
CA ALA A 139 -44.16 14.38 8.14
C ALA A 139 -45.24 13.61 7.37
N GLY A 140 -45.76 12.49 7.89
CA GLY A 140 -46.75 11.69 7.20
C GLY A 140 -46.24 11.00 5.91
N LYS A 141 -44.90 10.89 5.74
CA LYS A 141 -44.28 10.25 4.58
C LYS A 141 -44.03 8.77 4.84
N GLU A 142 -44.06 7.97 3.76
CA GLU A 142 -43.80 6.55 3.86
C GLU A 142 -42.36 6.27 4.35
N ILE A 143 -42.27 5.42 5.34
CA ILE A 143 -41.00 4.87 5.83
C ILE A 143 -40.68 3.63 5.01
N ASN A 144 -39.47 3.52 4.50
CA ASN A 144 -39.05 2.36 3.74
C ASN A 144 -39.19 1.07 4.57
N SER A 145 -39.83 0.07 3.99
CA SER A 145 -39.80 -1.29 4.52
C SER A 145 -38.41 -1.91 4.33
N PHE A 146 -38.09 -2.95 5.09
CA PHE A 146 -36.81 -3.68 4.93
C PHE A 146 -36.58 -4.17 3.49
N GLY A 147 -37.62 -4.72 2.83
CA GLY A 147 -37.53 -5.16 1.44
C GLY A 147 -37.22 -4.02 0.46
N LYS A 148 -37.74 -2.81 0.74
CA LYS A 148 -37.43 -1.62 -0.06
C LYS A 148 -35.99 -1.14 0.20
N ASP A 149 -35.51 -1.16 1.45
CA ASP A 149 -34.13 -0.84 1.79
C ASP A 149 -33.15 -1.81 1.11
N VAL A 150 -33.45 -3.13 1.10
CA VAL A 150 -32.66 -4.14 0.37
C VAL A 150 -32.67 -3.90 -1.15
N LYS A 151 -33.85 -3.59 -1.72
CA LYS A 151 -33.94 -3.25 -3.15
C LYS A 151 -33.13 -2.00 -3.49
N ASP A 152 -33.17 -0.98 -2.64
CA ASP A 152 -32.41 0.25 -2.80
C ASP A 152 -30.88 -0.01 -2.76
N LEU A 153 -30.39 -1.08 -2.11
CA LEU A 153 -28.98 -1.49 -2.17
C LEU A 153 -28.57 -1.98 -3.57
N PHE A 154 -29.48 -2.60 -4.30
CA PHE A 154 -29.23 -3.11 -5.65
C PHE A 154 -29.65 -2.13 -6.77
N ASP A 155 -30.24 -0.98 -6.42
CA ASP A 155 -30.67 0.06 -7.35
C ASP A 155 -29.95 1.39 -7.01
N LYS A 156 -30.54 2.22 -6.15
CA LYS A 156 -30.05 3.56 -5.82
C LYS A 156 -28.67 3.58 -5.16
N ASN A 157 -28.37 2.57 -4.35
CA ASN A 157 -27.10 2.43 -3.61
C ASN A 157 -26.19 1.33 -4.19
N LEU A 158 -26.39 0.92 -5.45
CA LEU A 158 -25.59 -0.12 -6.09
C LEU A 158 -24.09 0.12 -5.98
N HIS A 159 -23.67 1.37 -6.13
CA HIS A 159 -22.26 1.77 -5.95
C HIS A 159 -21.70 1.40 -4.56
N LYS A 160 -22.48 1.51 -3.49
CA LYS A 160 -22.06 1.13 -2.12
C LYS A 160 -21.95 -0.37 -1.99
N THR A 161 -22.90 -1.10 -2.54
CA THR A 161 -22.94 -2.57 -2.52
C THR A 161 -21.76 -3.16 -3.30
N LEU A 162 -21.48 -2.64 -4.49
CA LEU A 162 -20.33 -3.09 -5.30
C LEU A 162 -18.98 -2.75 -4.66
N MET A 163 -18.88 -1.57 -4.02
CA MET A 163 -17.65 -1.14 -3.35
C MET A 163 -17.41 -1.84 -2.00
N PHE A 164 -18.44 -2.44 -1.40
CA PHE A 164 -18.34 -3.04 -0.06
C PHE A 164 -17.30 -4.15 0.01
N LEU A 165 -17.35 -5.11 -0.93
CA LEU A 165 -16.45 -6.26 -0.95
C LEU A 165 -14.97 -5.85 -1.18
N PRO A 166 -14.63 -5.03 -2.19
CA PRO A 166 -13.27 -4.49 -2.36
C PRO A 166 -12.77 -3.71 -1.14
N LEU A 167 -13.60 -2.83 -0.56
CA LEU A 167 -13.21 -2.04 0.62
C LEU A 167 -12.98 -2.92 1.84
N MET A 168 -13.82 -3.94 2.04
CA MET A 168 -13.63 -4.92 3.11
C MET A 168 -12.33 -5.72 2.92
N GLY A 169 -12.03 -6.13 1.67
CA GLY A 169 -10.76 -6.77 1.34
C GLY A 169 -9.55 -5.90 1.66
N ILE A 170 -9.59 -4.62 1.26
CA ILE A 170 -8.52 -3.65 1.60
C ILE A 170 -8.40 -3.50 3.13
N PHE A 171 -9.52 -3.39 3.84
CA PHE A 171 -9.48 -3.25 5.28
C PHE A 171 -8.83 -4.47 5.97
N VAL A 172 -9.26 -5.68 5.63
CA VAL A 172 -8.79 -6.92 6.27
C VAL A 172 -7.34 -7.26 5.88
N PHE A 173 -6.98 -7.12 4.59
CA PHE A 173 -5.68 -7.58 4.09
C PHE A 173 -4.60 -6.48 4.03
N THR A 174 -5.00 -5.21 4.12
CA THR A 174 -4.03 -4.10 4.05
C THR A 174 -4.06 -3.26 5.32
N VAL A 175 -5.23 -2.73 5.71
CA VAL A 175 -5.32 -1.79 6.83
C VAL A 175 -5.04 -2.48 8.17
N LEU A 176 -5.64 -3.64 8.42
CA LEU A 176 -5.50 -4.36 9.69
C LEU A 176 -4.04 -4.80 9.97
N PRO A 177 -3.29 -5.39 9.01
CA PRO A 177 -1.87 -5.67 9.20
C PRO A 177 -1.03 -4.40 9.45
N LEU A 178 -1.34 -3.28 8.78
CA LEU A 178 -0.66 -2.01 9.03
C LEU A 178 -0.94 -1.48 10.43
N LEU A 179 -2.19 -1.54 10.90
CA LEU A 179 -2.57 -1.16 12.26
C LEU A 179 -1.88 -2.01 13.32
N PHE A 180 -1.53 -3.27 13.02
CA PHE A 180 -0.74 -4.12 13.88
C PHE A 180 0.77 -3.80 13.81
N MET A 181 1.31 -3.52 12.63
CA MET A 181 2.72 -3.20 12.43
C MET A 181 3.11 -1.88 13.12
N ILE A 182 2.24 -0.86 13.09
CA ILE A 182 2.56 0.45 13.66
C ILE A 182 2.91 0.38 15.15
N PRO A 183 2.09 -0.22 16.04
CA PRO A 183 2.44 -0.38 17.46
C PRO A 183 3.75 -1.14 17.70
N MET A 184 4.07 -2.15 16.89
CA MET A 184 5.32 -2.91 17.01
C MET A 184 6.57 -2.02 16.95
N ALA A 185 6.55 -0.94 16.16
CA ALA A 185 7.66 0.00 16.08
C ALA A 185 7.97 0.71 17.41
N PHE A 186 7.02 0.74 18.33
CA PHE A 186 7.12 1.37 19.65
C PHE A 186 7.44 0.37 20.77
N THR A 187 7.76 -0.88 20.43
CA THR A 187 8.12 -1.94 21.36
C THR A 187 9.58 -2.36 21.20
N ASN A 188 10.05 -3.28 22.07
CA ASN A 188 11.35 -3.95 21.95
C ASN A 188 11.23 -5.35 21.33
N TYR A 189 10.15 -5.66 20.59
CA TYR A 189 9.90 -6.97 19.99
C TYR A 189 11.03 -7.41 19.06
N SER A 190 11.91 -8.26 19.57
CA SER A 190 13.05 -8.79 18.81
C SER A 190 13.65 -10.02 19.50
N VAL A 191 14.44 -10.80 18.75
CA VAL A 191 15.26 -11.89 19.32
C VAL A 191 16.35 -11.35 20.26
N LYS A 192 16.81 -10.12 20.04
CA LYS A 192 17.80 -9.48 20.92
C LYS A 192 17.18 -9.18 22.28
N GLY A 193 17.77 -9.75 23.33
CA GLY A 193 17.29 -9.59 24.69
C GLY A 193 16.13 -10.53 25.06
N ASP A 194 15.86 -11.54 24.25
CA ASP A 194 14.82 -12.56 24.50
C ASP A 194 13.38 -12.00 24.59
N HIS A 195 13.09 -10.99 23.72
CA HIS A 195 11.79 -10.32 23.69
C HIS A 195 10.84 -10.88 22.61
N LEU A 196 10.93 -12.16 22.26
CA LEU A 196 10.05 -12.79 21.26
C LEU A 196 8.70 -13.20 21.83
N VAL A 197 8.63 -13.53 23.11
CA VAL A 197 7.39 -13.99 23.77
C VAL A 197 6.79 -12.86 24.57
N LEU A 198 7.58 -12.26 25.45
CA LEU A 198 7.21 -11.09 26.25
C LEU A 198 8.05 -9.90 25.81
N PHE A 199 7.40 -8.80 25.51
CA PHE A 199 8.04 -7.53 25.15
C PHE A 199 7.26 -6.35 25.71
N ASP A 200 7.95 -5.21 25.84
CA ASP A 200 7.44 -4.01 26.48
C ASP A 200 7.37 -2.84 25.50
N TRP A 201 6.60 -1.83 25.88
CA TRP A 201 6.58 -0.55 25.21
C TRP A 201 7.89 0.22 25.48
N THR A 202 8.59 0.60 24.42
CA THR A 202 9.83 1.42 24.50
C THR A 202 9.67 2.80 23.89
N GLY A 203 8.48 3.13 23.45
CA GLY A 203 8.19 4.43 22.82
C GLY A 203 9.03 4.65 21.56
N PHE A 204 9.69 5.79 21.47
CA PHE A 204 10.51 6.17 20.31
C PHE A 204 11.95 5.66 20.33
N ALA A 205 12.34 4.77 21.24
CA ALA A 205 13.72 4.30 21.35
C ALA A 205 14.22 3.63 20.06
N SER A 206 13.42 2.79 19.43
CA SER A 206 13.73 2.13 18.15
C SER A 206 13.89 3.15 17.00
N PHE A 207 13.09 4.21 16.97
CA PHE A 207 13.26 5.32 16.02
C PHE A 207 14.57 6.07 16.24
N GLY A 208 14.94 6.32 17.48
CA GLY A 208 16.22 6.95 17.84
C GLY A 208 17.42 6.11 17.37
N GLN A 209 17.35 4.79 17.46
CA GLN A 209 18.39 3.88 16.97
C GLN A 209 18.53 3.92 15.44
N VAL A 210 17.41 3.96 14.70
CA VAL A 210 17.41 3.97 13.23
C VAL A 210 17.77 5.34 12.66
N LEU A 211 17.32 6.43 13.24
CA LEU A 211 17.58 7.79 12.74
C LEU A 211 18.90 8.38 13.25
N GLY A 212 19.40 7.90 14.37
CA GLY A 212 20.60 8.41 15.04
C GLY A 212 21.88 8.15 14.24
N LEU A 213 22.61 9.21 13.88
CA LEU A 213 23.87 9.13 13.12
C LEU A 213 25.05 8.55 13.92
N GLY A 214 24.99 8.55 15.25
CA GLY A 214 26.05 8.01 16.13
C GLY A 214 26.11 6.49 16.14
N GLY A 215 24.99 5.81 15.91
CA GLY A 215 24.88 4.35 15.95
C GLY A 215 25.22 3.68 14.62
N LYS A 216 25.57 2.39 14.67
CA LYS A 216 25.82 1.58 13.49
C LYS A 216 24.56 1.45 12.62
N LEU A 217 23.41 1.22 13.25
CA LEU A 217 22.13 1.03 12.59
C LEU A 217 21.71 2.28 11.81
N GLY A 218 21.86 3.46 12.40
CA GLY A 218 21.55 4.72 11.74
C GLY A 218 22.44 4.99 10.52
N LYS A 219 23.75 4.69 10.61
CA LYS A 219 24.67 4.80 9.45
C LYS A 219 24.25 3.88 8.32
N ILE A 220 23.79 2.66 8.64
CA ILE A 220 23.25 1.73 7.65
C ILE A 220 21.98 2.29 7.03
N PHE A 221 21.05 2.79 7.83
CA PHE A 221 19.76 3.35 7.35
C PHE A 221 19.98 4.47 6.33
N TRP A 222 20.78 5.47 6.66
CA TRP A 222 21.02 6.61 5.76
C TRP A 222 21.74 6.20 4.46
N ARG A 223 22.65 5.21 4.55
CA ARG A 223 23.32 4.65 3.38
C ARG A 223 22.31 3.91 2.47
N VAL A 224 21.45 3.07 3.05
CA VAL A 224 20.44 2.29 2.31
C VAL A 224 19.37 3.21 1.72
N LEU A 225 18.90 4.21 2.49
CA LEU A 225 17.96 5.22 1.99
C LEU A 225 18.53 5.97 0.78
N GLY A 226 19.76 6.47 0.89
CA GLY A 226 20.41 7.18 -0.22
C GLY A 226 20.54 6.31 -1.47
N TRP A 227 20.91 5.03 -1.30
CA TRP A 227 20.96 4.08 -2.42
C TRP A 227 19.57 3.75 -2.96
N THR A 228 18.54 3.59 -2.11
CA THR A 228 17.16 3.33 -2.53
C THR A 228 16.64 4.45 -3.43
N ILE A 229 16.90 5.71 -3.08
CA ILE A 229 16.52 6.86 -3.91
C ILE A 229 17.30 6.87 -5.22
N CYS A 230 18.61 6.66 -5.16
CA CYS A 230 19.46 6.58 -6.36
C CYS A 230 18.98 5.49 -7.31
N TRP A 231 18.74 4.29 -6.81
CA TRP A 231 18.17 3.18 -7.56
C TRP A 231 16.82 3.55 -8.20
N ALA A 232 15.89 4.12 -7.44
CA ALA A 232 14.56 4.47 -7.94
C ALA A 232 14.63 5.51 -9.07
N VAL A 233 15.55 6.49 -8.98
CA VAL A 233 15.82 7.47 -10.03
C VAL A 233 16.31 6.76 -11.31
N PHE A 234 17.38 5.97 -11.21
CA PHE A 234 17.93 5.31 -12.40
C PHE A 234 16.97 4.26 -12.97
N ALA A 235 16.36 3.42 -12.13
CA ALA A 235 15.42 2.40 -12.57
C ALA A 235 14.19 3.00 -13.25
N THR A 236 13.72 4.17 -12.82
CA THR A 236 12.58 4.83 -13.45
C THR A 236 12.99 5.61 -14.69
N PHE A 237 13.87 6.60 -14.54
CA PHE A 237 14.14 7.55 -15.63
C PHE A 237 14.92 6.91 -16.78
N LEU A 238 15.88 6.01 -16.51
CA LEU A 238 16.63 5.33 -17.57
C LEU A 238 15.71 4.41 -18.39
N CYS A 239 14.86 3.61 -17.72
CA CYS A 239 13.90 2.73 -18.41
C CYS A 239 12.88 3.54 -19.22
N ASN A 240 12.36 4.65 -18.67
CA ASN A 240 11.41 5.50 -19.39
C ASN A 240 12.07 6.21 -20.58
N PHE A 241 13.26 6.74 -20.42
CA PHE A 241 13.99 7.41 -21.50
C PHE A 241 14.32 6.44 -22.63
N LEU A 242 14.92 5.28 -22.32
CA LEU A 242 15.28 4.29 -23.34
C LEU A 242 14.04 3.64 -23.96
N GLY A 243 12.99 3.38 -23.18
CA GLY A 243 11.71 2.86 -23.67
C GLY A 243 11.00 3.85 -24.60
N LEU A 244 11.04 5.15 -24.29
CA LEU A 244 10.54 6.21 -25.15
C LEU A 244 11.30 6.25 -26.50
N LEU A 245 12.63 6.24 -26.45
CA LEU A 245 13.44 6.22 -27.66
C LEU A 245 13.13 4.99 -28.53
N LEU A 246 13.04 3.81 -27.90
CA LEU A 246 12.72 2.56 -28.59
C LEU A 246 11.32 2.63 -29.22
N ALA A 247 10.32 3.14 -28.49
CA ALA A 247 8.96 3.31 -29.02
C ALA A 247 8.94 4.24 -30.24
N ILE A 248 9.66 5.36 -30.20
CA ILE A 248 9.75 6.30 -31.32
C ILE A 248 10.36 5.61 -32.53
N VAL A 249 11.49 4.91 -32.35
CA VAL A 249 12.18 4.22 -33.44
C VAL A 249 11.30 3.16 -34.11
N ILE A 250 10.63 2.33 -33.30
CA ILE A 250 9.76 1.26 -33.84
C ILE A 250 8.52 1.84 -34.54
N ASN A 251 7.99 2.96 -34.07
CA ASN A 251 6.77 3.54 -34.65
C ASN A 251 7.02 4.47 -35.85
N ARG A 252 8.27 4.79 -36.22
CA ARG A 252 8.58 5.58 -37.41
C ARG A 252 7.96 4.96 -38.67
N LYS A 253 7.60 5.81 -39.64
CA LYS A 253 7.01 5.35 -40.90
C LYS A 253 7.97 4.46 -41.69
N GLU A 254 9.27 4.75 -41.66
CA GLU A 254 10.34 4.06 -42.33
C GLU A 254 10.73 2.72 -41.71
N THR A 255 10.27 2.42 -40.49
CA THR A 255 10.59 1.16 -39.82
C THR A 255 9.79 0.03 -40.46
N HIS A 256 10.48 -0.93 -41.05
CA HIS A 256 9.87 -2.15 -41.59
C HIS A 256 9.65 -3.20 -40.50
N CYS A 257 8.67 -4.08 -40.69
CA CYS A 257 8.38 -5.21 -39.80
C CYS A 257 8.16 -4.80 -38.35
N LYS A 258 7.41 -3.72 -38.10
CA LYS A 258 7.12 -3.17 -36.75
C LYS A 258 6.59 -4.22 -35.77
N ALA A 259 5.69 -5.11 -36.22
CA ALA A 259 5.15 -6.18 -35.42
C ALA A 259 6.23 -7.14 -34.94
N PHE A 260 7.16 -7.54 -35.80
CA PHE A 260 8.29 -8.40 -35.43
C PHE A 260 9.13 -7.78 -34.31
N TRP A 261 9.58 -6.53 -34.49
CA TRP A 261 10.39 -5.85 -33.48
C TRP A 261 9.65 -5.70 -32.13
N ARG A 262 8.37 -5.33 -32.17
CA ARG A 262 7.56 -5.28 -30.95
C ARG A 262 7.50 -6.65 -30.27
N THR A 263 7.27 -7.72 -31.01
CA THR A 263 7.23 -9.08 -30.48
C THR A 263 8.56 -9.47 -29.84
N CYS A 264 9.69 -9.20 -30.49
CA CYS A 264 11.01 -9.50 -29.94
C CYS A 264 11.22 -8.83 -28.54
N PHE A 265 10.84 -7.57 -28.39
CA PHE A 265 10.97 -6.89 -27.10
C PHE A 265 9.92 -7.35 -26.07
N VAL A 266 8.72 -7.67 -26.51
CA VAL A 266 7.64 -8.16 -25.61
C VAL A 266 7.94 -9.54 -25.04
N ILE A 267 8.74 -10.37 -25.71
CA ILE A 267 9.16 -11.69 -25.20
C ILE A 267 9.80 -11.56 -23.80
N SER A 268 10.59 -10.49 -23.56
CA SER A 268 11.21 -10.27 -22.24
C SER A 268 10.20 -10.07 -21.12
N ILE A 269 8.99 -9.59 -21.45
CA ILE A 269 7.89 -9.40 -20.49
C ILE A 269 7.08 -10.70 -20.31
N ALA A 270 6.98 -11.51 -21.38
CA ALA A 270 6.24 -12.77 -21.36
C ALA A 270 6.91 -13.83 -20.47
N VAL A 271 8.25 -13.77 -20.30
CA VAL A 271 8.96 -14.64 -19.36
C VAL A 271 8.73 -14.15 -17.93
N PRO A 272 8.32 -15.03 -16.99
CA PRO A 272 8.17 -14.62 -15.59
C PRO A 272 9.42 -13.95 -15.05
N GLN A 273 9.28 -12.74 -14.49
CA GLN A 273 10.42 -11.90 -14.08
C GLN A 273 11.39 -12.63 -13.14
N PHE A 274 10.86 -13.42 -12.19
CA PHE A 274 11.71 -14.14 -11.23
C PHE A 274 12.63 -15.15 -11.90
N VAL A 275 12.18 -15.81 -12.96
CA VAL A 275 13.02 -16.76 -13.74
C VAL A 275 14.15 -16.00 -14.41
N SER A 276 13.84 -14.92 -15.12
CA SER A 276 14.84 -14.08 -15.79
C SER A 276 15.89 -13.56 -14.82
N LEU A 277 15.47 -13.06 -13.64
CA LEU A 277 16.36 -12.52 -12.62
C LEU A 277 17.28 -13.58 -12.03
N LEU A 278 16.77 -14.78 -11.72
CA LEU A 278 17.59 -15.89 -11.21
C LEU A 278 18.59 -16.40 -12.24
N VAL A 279 18.19 -16.52 -13.49
CA VAL A 279 19.11 -16.89 -14.59
C VAL A 279 20.20 -15.83 -14.74
N MET A 280 19.84 -14.54 -14.80
CA MET A 280 20.80 -13.44 -14.86
C MET A 280 21.76 -13.45 -13.67
N ARG A 281 21.26 -13.72 -12.46
CA ARG A 281 22.13 -13.87 -11.26
C ARG A 281 23.23 -14.92 -11.49
N GLN A 282 22.87 -16.07 -12.06
CA GLN A 282 23.85 -17.14 -12.33
C GLN A 282 24.81 -16.79 -13.46
N MET A 283 24.30 -16.17 -14.53
CA MET A 283 25.14 -15.75 -15.68
C MET A 283 26.23 -14.75 -15.26
N PHE A 284 25.95 -13.88 -14.29
CA PHE A 284 26.88 -12.85 -13.78
C PHE A 284 27.70 -13.31 -12.56
N GLN A 285 27.73 -14.60 -12.22
CA GLN A 285 28.66 -15.13 -11.21
C GLN A 285 30.12 -15.05 -11.73
N PRO A 286 31.14 -15.11 -10.83
CA PRO A 286 32.54 -15.13 -11.25
C PRO A 286 32.86 -16.23 -12.29
N GLN A 287 32.26 -17.43 -12.10
CA GLN A 287 32.37 -18.56 -13.06
C GLN A 287 31.14 -18.65 -13.98
N GLY A 288 30.35 -17.60 -14.08
CA GLY A 288 29.14 -17.57 -14.90
C GLY A 288 29.43 -17.37 -16.38
N ALA A 289 28.42 -17.61 -17.23
CA ALA A 289 28.55 -17.57 -18.69
C ALA A 289 29.11 -16.25 -19.22
N VAL A 290 28.73 -15.11 -18.60
CA VAL A 290 29.20 -13.78 -19.05
C VAL A 290 30.69 -13.64 -18.85
N ASN A 291 31.23 -13.96 -17.68
CA ASN A 291 32.67 -13.91 -17.43
C ASN A 291 33.46 -14.92 -18.30
N ASN A 292 32.94 -16.13 -18.45
CA ASN A 292 33.61 -17.16 -19.29
C ASN A 292 33.70 -16.71 -20.75
N LEU A 293 32.62 -16.18 -21.33
CA LEU A 293 32.67 -15.65 -22.71
C LEU A 293 33.65 -14.49 -22.86
N LEU A 294 33.69 -13.56 -21.90
CA LEU A 294 34.60 -12.42 -21.94
C LEU A 294 36.08 -12.86 -21.85
N LEU A 295 36.36 -13.89 -21.03
CA LEU A 295 37.70 -14.50 -20.91
C LEU A 295 38.08 -15.25 -22.20
N GLU A 296 37.18 -16.04 -22.79
CA GLU A 296 37.41 -16.77 -24.05
C GLU A 296 37.66 -15.80 -25.23
N TRP A 297 36.97 -14.66 -25.26
CA TRP A 297 37.19 -13.63 -26.27
C TRP A 297 38.46 -12.79 -26.04
N GLY A 298 39.14 -13.00 -24.89
CA GLY A 298 40.32 -12.23 -24.52
C GLY A 298 40.03 -10.73 -24.20
N TRP A 299 38.79 -10.39 -23.85
CA TRP A 299 38.43 -9.02 -23.52
C TRP A 299 38.78 -8.67 -22.09
N ILE A 300 38.93 -9.66 -21.23
CA ILE A 300 39.32 -9.52 -19.82
C ILE A 300 40.31 -10.61 -19.44
N ASP A 301 41.25 -10.30 -18.54
CA ASP A 301 42.23 -11.27 -18.02
C ASP A 301 41.73 -11.95 -16.74
N ASN A 302 40.79 -11.33 -15.99
CA ASN A 302 40.26 -11.86 -14.76
C ASN A 302 38.74 -11.67 -14.73
N PRO A 303 37.98 -12.56 -14.05
CA PRO A 303 36.53 -12.44 -13.92
C PRO A 303 36.10 -11.09 -13.32
N LEU A 304 35.15 -10.41 -13.95
CA LEU A 304 34.59 -9.18 -13.44
C LEU A 304 33.81 -9.41 -12.14
N PRO A 305 34.00 -8.58 -11.12
CA PRO A 305 33.44 -8.78 -9.78
C PRO A 305 31.99 -8.24 -9.68
N PHE A 306 31.08 -8.72 -10.54
CA PHE A 306 29.71 -8.20 -10.66
C PHE A 306 28.96 -8.14 -9.32
N TRP A 307 29.12 -9.17 -8.43
CA TRP A 307 28.39 -9.22 -7.17
C TRP A 307 29.27 -9.00 -5.93
N THR A 308 30.60 -8.90 -6.11
CA THR A 308 31.55 -8.74 -5.01
C THR A 308 32.07 -7.33 -4.84
N ASN A 309 32.02 -6.52 -5.89
CA ASN A 309 32.36 -5.10 -5.86
C ASN A 309 31.09 -4.23 -5.86
N THR A 310 31.05 -3.20 -5.02
CA THR A 310 29.87 -2.34 -4.83
C THR A 310 29.42 -1.63 -6.13
N MET A 311 30.38 -1.08 -6.89
CA MET A 311 30.05 -0.31 -8.09
C MET A 311 29.54 -1.25 -9.18
N TRP A 312 30.24 -2.37 -9.42
CA TRP A 312 29.80 -3.38 -10.36
C TRP A 312 28.42 -3.93 -10.04
N ALA A 313 28.16 -4.25 -8.77
CA ALA A 313 26.85 -4.76 -8.35
C ALA A 313 25.72 -3.74 -8.58
N ARG A 314 25.96 -2.47 -8.28
CA ARG A 314 24.97 -1.39 -8.49
C ARG A 314 24.68 -1.16 -9.98
N VAL A 315 25.72 -1.11 -10.80
CA VAL A 315 25.56 -0.96 -12.26
C VAL A 315 24.86 -2.16 -12.85
N SER A 316 25.25 -3.38 -12.45
CA SER A 316 24.63 -4.63 -12.94
C SER A 316 23.14 -4.70 -12.63
N VAL A 317 22.71 -4.38 -11.40
CA VAL A 317 21.27 -4.41 -11.07
C VAL A 317 20.48 -3.39 -11.88
N ILE A 318 21.04 -2.19 -12.14
CA ILE A 318 20.38 -1.16 -12.96
C ILE A 318 20.26 -1.64 -14.43
N LEU A 319 21.34 -2.15 -15.02
CA LEU A 319 21.35 -2.61 -16.41
C LEU A 319 20.41 -3.80 -16.63
N ILE A 320 20.43 -4.77 -15.71
CA ILE A 320 19.55 -5.94 -15.81
C ILE A 320 18.08 -5.53 -15.63
N ASN A 321 17.79 -4.56 -14.78
CA ASN A 321 16.42 -4.03 -14.65
C ASN A 321 15.91 -3.42 -15.96
N CYS A 322 16.79 -2.84 -16.78
CA CYS A 322 16.43 -2.29 -18.08
C CYS A 322 15.94 -3.36 -19.07
N TRP A 323 16.35 -4.61 -18.90
CA TRP A 323 15.91 -5.73 -19.75
C TRP A 323 14.38 -5.88 -19.78
N VAL A 324 13.70 -5.69 -18.66
CA VAL A 324 12.23 -5.74 -18.57
C VAL A 324 11.61 -4.35 -18.63
N GLY A 325 12.25 -3.36 -18.02
CA GLY A 325 11.69 -2.01 -17.88
C GLY A 325 11.57 -1.26 -19.21
N ILE A 326 12.55 -1.40 -20.10
CA ILE A 326 12.54 -0.73 -21.42
C ILE A 326 11.40 -1.23 -22.30
N PRO A 327 11.21 -2.55 -22.52
CA PRO A 327 10.10 -3.07 -23.33
C PRO A 327 8.73 -2.70 -22.75
N TYR A 328 8.59 -2.69 -21.44
CA TYR A 328 7.35 -2.32 -20.79
C TYR A 328 6.97 -0.86 -21.07
N THR A 329 7.93 0.06 -20.90
CA THR A 329 7.71 1.48 -21.24
C THR A 329 7.49 1.66 -22.76
N MET A 330 8.21 0.93 -23.58
CA MET A 330 8.02 0.97 -25.05
C MET A 330 6.59 0.64 -25.45
N LEU A 331 5.99 -0.39 -24.86
CA LEU A 331 4.57 -0.74 -25.13
C LEU A 331 3.61 0.38 -24.72
N GLN A 332 3.79 0.94 -23.54
CA GLN A 332 2.94 2.01 -23.04
C GLN A 332 3.04 3.27 -23.89
N VAL A 333 4.26 3.71 -24.18
CA VAL A 333 4.50 4.88 -25.04
C VAL A 333 3.95 4.63 -26.44
N THR A 334 4.06 3.41 -26.97
CA THR A 334 3.46 3.05 -28.26
C THR A 334 1.95 3.24 -28.25
N GLY A 335 1.27 2.83 -27.17
CA GLY A 335 -0.18 3.08 -27.02
C GLY A 335 -0.52 4.56 -26.96
N VAL A 336 0.26 5.35 -26.26
CA VAL A 336 0.07 6.83 -26.18
C VAL A 336 0.30 7.47 -27.55
N LEU A 337 1.36 7.09 -28.27
CA LEU A 337 1.67 7.63 -29.61
C LEU A 337 0.56 7.37 -30.63
N GLN A 338 -0.15 6.25 -30.53
CA GLN A 338 -1.27 5.93 -31.43
C GLN A 338 -2.49 6.80 -31.19
N ASN A 339 -2.62 7.43 -30.02
CA ASN A 339 -3.73 8.30 -29.65
C ASN A 339 -3.45 9.78 -29.93
N VAL A 340 -2.26 10.16 -30.39
CA VAL A 340 -1.96 11.55 -30.78
C VAL A 340 -2.72 11.87 -32.07
N PRO A 341 -3.58 12.91 -32.12
CA PRO A 341 -4.30 13.29 -33.31
C PRO A 341 -3.35 13.59 -34.49
N SER A 342 -3.62 12.99 -35.65
CA SER A 342 -2.77 13.19 -36.85
C SER A 342 -2.76 14.62 -37.34
N GLU A 343 -3.86 15.35 -37.12
CA GLU A 343 -4.05 16.76 -37.50
C GLU A 343 -2.97 17.66 -36.88
N LEU A 344 -2.53 17.37 -35.66
CA LEU A 344 -1.44 18.14 -35.01
C LEU A 344 -0.12 18.01 -35.76
N TYR A 345 0.17 16.81 -36.29
CA TYR A 345 1.38 16.56 -37.07
C TYR A 345 1.30 17.18 -38.48
N GLU A 346 0.11 17.19 -39.07
CA GLU A 346 -0.13 17.77 -40.41
C GLU A 346 -0.07 19.30 -40.35
N ALA A 347 -0.72 19.91 -39.37
CA ALA A 347 -0.66 21.36 -39.15
C ALA A 347 0.79 21.82 -38.92
N ALA A 348 1.54 21.12 -38.03
CA ALA A 348 2.93 21.47 -37.78
C ALA A 348 3.83 21.37 -39.03
N LYS A 349 3.55 20.42 -39.93
CA LYS A 349 4.28 20.32 -41.22
C LYS A 349 3.94 21.43 -42.16
N ILE A 350 2.66 21.85 -42.21
CA ILE A 350 2.21 23.03 -43.01
C ILE A 350 2.91 24.27 -42.52
N ASP A 351 3.08 24.44 -41.21
CA ASP A 351 3.81 25.52 -40.55
C ASP A 351 5.35 25.44 -40.73
N GLY A 352 5.86 24.45 -41.46
CA GLY A 352 7.28 24.27 -41.72
C GLY A 352 8.09 23.73 -40.55
N ALA A 353 7.46 23.10 -39.53
CA ALA A 353 8.17 22.55 -38.40
C ALA A 353 9.01 21.33 -38.80
N ASN A 354 10.28 21.28 -38.36
CA ASN A 354 11.15 20.14 -38.55
C ASN A 354 10.82 19.01 -37.53
N ALA A 355 11.37 17.80 -37.77
CA ALA A 355 11.08 16.63 -36.95
C ALA A 355 11.42 16.83 -35.43
N ALA A 356 12.50 17.55 -35.14
CA ALA A 356 12.88 17.87 -33.76
C ALA A 356 11.86 18.82 -33.10
N GLN A 357 11.41 19.84 -33.81
CA GLN A 357 10.39 20.77 -33.32
C GLN A 357 9.06 20.04 -33.05
N ILE A 358 8.63 19.16 -33.95
CA ILE A 358 7.44 18.33 -33.78
C ILE A 358 7.60 17.45 -32.52
N PHE A 359 8.76 16.81 -32.37
CA PHE A 359 9.00 15.95 -31.21
C PHE A 359 8.96 16.74 -29.90
N PHE A 360 9.75 17.81 -29.77
CA PHE A 360 9.86 18.54 -28.51
C PHE A 360 8.63 19.42 -28.17
N LYS A 361 7.89 19.91 -29.17
CA LYS A 361 6.76 20.82 -28.95
C LYS A 361 5.40 20.12 -28.95
N ILE A 362 5.26 18.97 -29.60
CA ILE A 362 3.97 18.24 -29.72
C ILE A 362 4.06 16.88 -29.05
N THR A 363 4.94 15.98 -29.54
CA THR A 363 4.96 14.57 -29.13
C THR A 363 5.38 14.40 -27.68
N LEU A 364 6.50 14.96 -27.27
CA LEU A 364 7.04 14.81 -25.92
C LEU A 364 6.14 15.43 -24.84
N PRO A 365 5.61 16.65 -24.98
CA PRO A 365 4.68 17.21 -24.02
C PRO A 365 3.39 16.40 -23.87
N TYR A 366 2.85 15.87 -24.97
CA TYR A 366 1.66 15.01 -24.95
C TYR A 366 1.93 13.69 -24.22
N ILE A 367 3.06 13.03 -24.53
CA ILE A 367 3.46 11.80 -23.82
C ILE A 367 3.65 12.08 -22.32
N MET A 368 4.39 13.14 -21.97
CA MET A 368 4.67 13.49 -20.58
C MET A 368 3.41 13.83 -19.79
N PHE A 369 2.41 14.41 -20.44
CA PHE A 369 1.11 14.67 -19.81
C PHE A 369 0.39 13.36 -19.44
N ILE A 370 0.28 12.42 -20.37
CA ILE A 370 -0.42 11.14 -20.17
C ILE A 370 0.40 10.21 -19.26
N MET A 371 1.72 10.14 -19.46
CA MET A 371 2.60 9.25 -18.71
C MET A 371 2.98 9.78 -17.32
N GLY A 372 2.71 11.06 -17.02
CA GLY A 372 3.09 11.67 -15.76
C GLY A 372 2.65 10.88 -14.51
N PRO A 373 1.37 10.57 -14.32
CA PRO A 373 0.90 9.76 -13.20
C PRO A 373 1.52 8.36 -13.15
N TYR A 374 1.73 7.75 -14.32
CA TYR A 374 2.37 6.44 -14.43
C TYR A 374 3.83 6.46 -13.97
N ILE A 375 4.61 7.47 -14.39
CA ILE A 375 6.02 7.62 -13.99
C ILE A 375 6.15 7.76 -12.47
N ILE A 376 5.21 8.47 -11.83
CA ILE A 376 5.17 8.59 -10.36
C ILE A 376 4.89 7.23 -9.71
N THR A 377 3.92 6.47 -10.23
CA THR A 377 3.60 5.14 -9.74
C THR A 377 4.79 4.19 -9.93
N GLN A 378 5.48 4.27 -11.05
CA GLN A 378 6.68 3.47 -11.32
C GLN A 378 7.84 3.86 -10.39
N PHE A 379 8.04 5.14 -10.12
CA PHE A 379 9.06 5.62 -9.18
C PHE A 379 8.82 5.10 -7.77
N THR A 380 7.59 5.21 -7.26
CA THR A 380 7.20 4.67 -5.95
C THR A 380 7.33 3.15 -5.91
N GLY A 381 6.95 2.46 -6.99
CA GLY A 381 7.14 1.02 -7.15
C GLY A 381 8.61 0.60 -7.13
N ASN A 382 9.50 1.40 -7.74
CA ASN A 382 10.94 1.13 -7.71
C ASN A 382 11.57 1.35 -6.34
N ILE A 383 11.09 2.28 -5.51
CA ILE A 383 11.54 2.39 -4.10
C ILE A 383 11.23 1.09 -3.33
N ASN A 384 10.09 0.47 -3.61
CA ASN A 384 9.65 -0.80 -3.00
C ASN A 384 9.96 -2.04 -3.87
N ASN A 385 10.92 -1.98 -4.78
CA ASN A 385 11.24 -3.08 -5.67
C ASN A 385 12.04 -4.18 -4.95
N PHE A 386 11.32 -5.07 -4.29
CA PHE A 386 11.91 -6.21 -3.59
C PHE A 386 12.55 -7.21 -4.57
N ASN A 387 11.81 -7.61 -5.61
CA ASN A 387 12.15 -8.74 -6.44
C ASN A 387 13.48 -8.58 -7.19
N VAL A 388 13.68 -7.44 -7.83
CA VAL A 388 14.90 -7.21 -8.65
C VAL A 388 16.14 -7.33 -7.77
N ILE A 389 16.17 -6.65 -6.63
CA ILE A 389 17.35 -6.63 -5.76
C ILE A 389 17.56 -7.97 -5.06
N TYR A 390 16.48 -8.54 -4.48
CA TYR A 390 16.59 -9.79 -3.72
C TYR A 390 16.98 -10.97 -4.60
N LEU A 391 16.39 -11.10 -5.78
CA LEU A 391 16.64 -12.22 -6.68
C LEU A 391 17.95 -12.09 -7.46
N LEU A 392 18.40 -10.87 -7.82
CA LEU A 392 19.66 -10.67 -8.52
C LEU A 392 20.87 -10.71 -7.59
N SER A 393 20.96 -9.77 -6.66
CA SER A 393 22.14 -9.55 -5.84
C SER A 393 22.03 -10.08 -4.42
N ALA A 394 20.79 -10.35 -3.94
CA ALA A 394 20.49 -10.61 -2.52
C ALA A 394 21.06 -9.50 -1.60
N GLY A 395 21.14 -8.26 -2.12
CA GLY A 395 21.70 -7.12 -1.42
C GLY A 395 23.24 -7.04 -1.42
N LYS A 396 23.96 -8.03 -1.99
CA LYS A 396 25.43 -8.07 -1.96
C LYS A 396 26.08 -6.90 -2.72
N PRO A 397 27.35 -6.56 -2.42
CA PRO A 397 28.18 -7.10 -1.35
C PRO A 397 27.75 -6.60 0.03
N THR A 398 27.83 -7.46 1.04
CA THR A 398 27.49 -7.09 2.43
C THR A 398 28.78 -6.88 3.23
N PRO A 399 29.02 -5.68 3.80
CA PRO A 399 30.16 -5.45 4.66
C PRO A 399 30.09 -6.32 5.92
N VAL A 400 31.25 -6.75 6.41
CA VAL A 400 31.33 -7.58 7.60
C VAL A 400 30.64 -6.90 8.79
N GLY A 401 29.72 -7.63 9.39
CA GLY A 401 28.95 -7.19 10.56
C GLY A 401 27.81 -6.23 10.25
N ASP A 402 27.55 -5.82 9.01
CA ASP A 402 26.39 -5.02 8.66
C ASP A 402 25.16 -5.91 8.42
N SER A 403 23.97 -5.44 8.82
CA SER A 403 22.70 -6.11 8.57
C SER A 403 22.16 -5.86 7.14
N ALA A 404 22.73 -4.89 6.42
CA ALA A 404 22.36 -4.58 5.03
C ALA A 404 23.57 -4.55 4.11
N GLY A 405 23.43 -5.10 2.92
CA GLY A 405 24.42 -5.01 1.85
C GLY A 405 24.41 -3.65 1.14
N LYS A 406 25.29 -3.53 0.14
CA LYS A 406 25.49 -2.28 -0.62
C LYS A 406 24.48 -2.04 -1.73
N THR A 407 23.76 -3.09 -2.14
CA THR A 407 22.66 -3.01 -3.11
C THR A 407 21.29 -3.19 -2.46
N ASP A 408 21.19 -3.43 -1.15
CA ASP A 408 19.92 -3.49 -0.46
C ASP A 408 19.15 -2.18 -0.57
N LEU A 409 17.86 -2.30 -0.82
CA LEU A 409 16.88 -1.21 -0.66
C LEU A 409 16.26 -1.28 0.73
N LEU A 410 15.51 -0.26 1.12
CA LEU A 410 14.82 -0.26 2.40
C LEU A 410 13.92 -1.49 2.56
N VAL A 411 13.20 -1.89 1.51
CA VAL A 411 12.31 -3.04 1.52
C VAL A 411 13.05 -4.37 1.64
N THR A 412 14.18 -4.56 0.98
CA THR A 412 14.98 -5.81 1.09
C THR A 412 15.71 -5.90 2.42
N TRP A 413 16.14 -4.76 2.97
CA TRP A 413 16.73 -4.70 4.29
C TRP A 413 15.70 -4.95 5.40
N LEU A 414 14.50 -4.37 5.27
CA LEU A 414 13.39 -4.65 6.16
C LEU A 414 13.10 -6.16 6.21
N TYR A 415 13.04 -6.82 5.05
CA TYR A 415 12.84 -8.26 4.97
C TYR A 415 13.92 -9.04 5.75
N LYS A 416 15.20 -8.71 5.54
CA LYS A 416 16.31 -9.35 6.26
C LYS A 416 16.22 -9.12 7.77
N LEU A 417 15.85 -7.92 8.21
CA LEU A 417 15.69 -7.63 9.63
C LEU A 417 14.56 -8.44 10.26
N THR A 418 13.45 -8.60 9.54
CA THR A 418 12.28 -9.33 10.08
C THR A 418 12.41 -10.84 9.97
N ILE A 419 12.86 -11.36 8.84
CA ILE A 419 12.89 -12.81 8.57
C ILE A 419 14.21 -13.44 9.03
N ASP A 420 15.35 -12.83 8.65
CA ASP A 420 16.65 -13.44 8.94
C ASP A 420 17.13 -13.10 10.38
N ASN A 421 16.90 -11.86 10.83
CA ASN A 421 17.41 -11.37 12.11
C ASN A 421 16.36 -11.32 13.23
N GLN A 422 15.07 -11.48 12.93
CA GLN A 422 13.97 -11.42 13.89
C GLN A 422 13.96 -10.13 14.75
N GLU A 423 14.36 -8.99 14.13
CA GLU A 423 14.33 -7.66 14.73
C GLU A 423 13.06 -6.92 14.26
N TYR A 424 11.90 -7.37 14.74
CA TYR A 424 10.60 -6.91 14.24
C TYR A 424 10.31 -5.43 14.54
N ASN A 425 10.73 -4.94 15.71
CA ASN A 425 10.60 -3.53 16.09
C ASN A 425 11.34 -2.61 15.11
N ILE A 426 12.59 -2.95 14.77
CA ILE A 426 13.41 -2.18 13.82
C ILE A 426 12.83 -2.27 12.41
N GLY A 427 12.39 -3.49 12.00
CA GLY A 427 11.68 -3.68 10.74
C GLY A 427 10.44 -2.80 10.63
N ALA A 428 9.62 -2.74 11.68
CA ALA A 428 8.43 -1.89 11.71
C ALA A 428 8.78 -0.40 11.60
N VAL A 429 9.82 0.08 12.29
CA VAL A 429 10.31 1.47 12.16
C VAL A 429 10.70 1.78 10.72
N ILE A 430 11.50 0.91 10.08
CA ILE A 430 11.92 1.10 8.68
C ILE A 430 10.71 1.11 7.75
N GLY A 431 9.72 0.24 7.99
CA GLY A 431 8.46 0.23 7.24
C GLY A 431 7.71 1.56 7.33
N ILE A 432 7.56 2.11 8.53
CA ILE A 432 6.93 3.43 8.76
C ILE A 432 7.72 4.54 8.08
N LEU A 433 9.04 4.58 8.24
CA LEU A 433 9.89 5.59 7.62
C LEU A 433 9.84 5.50 6.09
N THR A 434 9.85 4.29 5.54
CA THR A 434 9.68 4.07 4.09
C THR A 434 8.34 4.60 3.60
N PHE A 435 7.25 4.32 4.33
CA PHE A 435 5.92 4.83 4.01
C PHE A 435 5.87 6.37 4.04
N ILE A 436 6.49 7.01 5.05
CA ILE A 436 6.56 8.48 5.13
C ILE A 436 7.32 9.06 3.94
N VAL A 437 8.48 8.51 3.60
CA VAL A 437 9.28 8.95 2.45
C VAL A 437 8.49 8.81 1.15
N LEU A 438 7.87 7.65 0.92
CA LEU A 438 7.02 7.39 -0.25
C LEU A 438 5.84 8.36 -0.33
N SER A 439 5.15 8.59 0.77
CA SER A 439 4.00 9.49 0.83
C SER A 439 4.39 10.92 0.49
N ILE A 440 5.49 11.42 1.05
CA ILE A 440 6.00 12.77 0.77
C ILE A 440 6.35 12.89 -0.71
N VAL A 441 7.13 11.96 -1.25
CA VAL A 441 7.54 11.97 -2.66
C VAL A 441 6.34 11.89 -3.59
N ALA A 442 5.41 10.96 -3.33
CA ALA A 442 4.20 10.79 -4.14
C ALA A 442 3.33 12.05 -4.13
N LEU A 443 3.05 12.62 -2.96
CA LEU A 443 2.21 13.81 -2.81
C LEU A 443 2.84 15.05 -3.47
N VAL A 444 4.14 15.29 -3.23
CA VAL A 444 4.86 16.44 -3.83
C VAL A 444 4.90 16.31 -5.35
N THR A 445 5.20 15.11 -5.85
CA THR A 445 5.31 14.88 -7.28
C THR A 445 3.94 14.97 -7.95
N TYR A 446 2.91 14.33 -7.39
CA TYR A 446 1.54 14.34 -7.93
C TYR A 446 0.97 15.77 -8.02
N ARG A 447 1.09 16.56 -6.95
CA ARG A 447 0.62 17.97 -6.93
C ARG A 447 1.30 18.86 -7.98
N ASN A 448 2.50 18.50 -8.44
CA ASN A 448 3.25 19.23 -9.45
C ASN A 448 2.98 18.75 -10.87
N THR A 449 2.21 17.68 -11.08
CA THR A 449 1.84 17.22 -12.43
C THR A 449 0.84 18.17 -13.08
N LYS A 450 0.94 18.32 -14.39
CA LYS A 450 -0.06 19.05 -15.18
C LYS A 450 -1.44 18.38 -15.09
N SER A 451 -1.47 17.04 -15.06
CA SER A 451 -2.70 16.25 -14.91
C SER A 451 -3.49 16.54 -13.62
N TYR A 452 -2.82 17.03 -12.56
CA TYR A 452 -3.50 17.48 -11.34
C TYR A 452 -3.97 18.93 -11.42
N LYS A 453 -3.24 19.78 -12.15
CA LYS A 453 -3.52 21.22 -12.25
C LYS A 453 -4.62 21.54 -13.26
N ASP A 454 -4.71 20.74 -14.32
CA ASP A 454 -5.67 20.91 -15.41
C ASP A 454 -6.70 19.77 -15.35
N GLU A 455 -7.66 19.85 -14.39
CA GLU A 455 -8.80 18.91 -14.34
C GLU A 455 -9.69 19.00 -15.60
N GLU A 456 -9.62 20.10 -16.35
CA GLU A 456 -10.41 20.36 -17.56
C GLU A 456 -9.62 20.21 -18.88
N GLY A 457 -8.35 19.79 -18.83
CA GLY A 457 -7.46 19.77 -20.00
C GLY A 457 -7.75 18.72 -21.09
N PHE A 458 -8.92 18.09 -21.06
CA PHE A 458 -9.36 17.08 -22.04
C PHE A 458 -10.80 17.32 -22.57
N MET A 459 -11.38 18.51 -22.39
CA MET A 459 -12.61 18.86 -23.10
C MET A 459 -12.33 19.69 -24.34
#